data_6b8a5aa4ed7206e8521f97db8f2ed44a
#
_entry.id   6b8a5aa4ed7206e8521f97db8f2ed44a
#
_cell.length_a   1.000
_cell.length_b   1.000
_cell.length_c   1.000
_cell.angle_alpha   90.00
_cell.angle_beta   90.00
_cell.angle_gamma   90.00
#
_symmetry.space_group_name_H-M   'P 1'
#
loop_
_entity.id
_entity.type
_entity.pdbx_description
1 polymer ?
#
loop_
_entity_poly.entity_id
_entity_poly.type
_entity_poly.pdbx_seq_one_letter_code
_entity_poly.pdbx_strand_id
1 'polypeptide(L)'
;MSFIQVRIDDELKEEAIKLFSELGLDLSTAIRLFLKKTVDDKKMPFKLKGKGRGDSKDVKYRLRADVLVAPNTNPFEVMDAFIRVCEENEWHCMGGGVQYPNKVLTLSKQDEGIYYHGSPYKIDTLKEGFDFTPFKELAMAFGSKPSHISINEGKVSHDGIKYPVYLYQIDEDIKLEKDFINHPNSAFDKGMEFRTKRDLKLKLIDVINE
;
A
#
# COMPACT_ATOMS: atom_id res chain seq x y z
N MET A 1 -23.02 -28.44 -15.49
CA MET A 1 -21.77 -28.17 -16.21
C MET A 1 -21.14 -26.92 -15.58
N SER A 2 -19.89 -26.97 -15.12
CA SER A 2 -19.22 -25.83 -14.51
C SER A 2 -18.52 -24.99 -15.57
N PHE A 3 -18.42 -23.68 -15.34
CA PHE A 3 -17.78 -22.73 -16.22
C PHE A 3 -16.53 -22.16 -15.55
N ILE A 4 -15.43 -22.01 -16.31
CA ILE A 4 -14.19 -21.39 -15.87
C ILE A 4 -13.92 -20.19 -16.78
N GLN A 5 -13.70 -19.02 -16.20
CA GLN A 5 -13.31 -17.82 -16.91
C GLN A 5 -11.93 -17.39 -16.48
N VAL A 6 -11.04 -17.20 -17.43
CA VAL A 6 -9.65 -16.74 -17.21
C VAL A 6 -9.41 -15.50 -18.08
N ARG A 7 -8.81 -14.48 -17.50
CA ARG A 7 -8.32 -13.32 -18.26
C ARG A 7 -6.86 -13.54 -18.63
N ILE A 8 -6.56 -13.43 -19.91
CA ILE A 8 -5.21 -13.48 -20.46
C ILE A 8 -5.06 -12.31 -21.44
N ASP A 9 -3.84 -11.89 -21.72
CA ASP A 9 -3.57 -10.89 -22.73
C ASP A 9 -3.86 -11.44 -24.14
N ASP A 10 -4.14 -10.53 -25.06
CA ASP A 10 -4.60 -10.90 -26.40
C ASP A 10 -3.47 -11.56 -27.22
N GLU A 11 -2.21 -11.13 -27.06
CA GLU A 11 -1.05 -11.66 -27.74
C GLU A 11 -0.81 -13.13 -27.35
N LEU A 12 -0.76 -13.43 -26.04
CA LEU A 12 -0.64 -14.80 -25.54
C LEU A 12 -1.79 -15.69 -26.01
N LYS A 13 -3.00 -15.15 -26.08
CA LYS A 13 -4.18 -15.88 -26.57
C LYS A 13 -4.02 -16.28 -28.04
N GLU A 14 -3.59 -15.34 -28.89
CA GLU A 14 -3.40 -15.58 -30.31
C GLU A 14 -2.30 -16.59 -30.58
N GLU A 15 -1.17 -16.46 -29.89
CA GLU A 15 -0.06 -17.43 -29.96
C GLU A 15 -0.49 -18.84 -29.52
N ALA A 16 -1.24 -18.93 -28.42
CA ALA A 16 -1.75 -20.20 -27.93
C ALA A 16 -2.73 -20.85 -28.92
N ILE A 17 -3.65 -20.08 -29.51
CA ILE A 17 -4.59 -20.56 -30.54
C ILE A 17 -3.82 -21.12 -31.74
N LYS A 18 -2.82 -20.38 -32.21
CA LYS A 18 -1.99 -20.81 -33.36
C LYS A 18 -1.29 -22.12 -33.07
N LEU A 19 -0.57 -22.20 -31.95
CA LEU A 19 0.17 -23.39 -31.52
C LEU A 19 -0.75 -24.62 -31.37
N PHE A 20 -1.90 -24.46 -30.70
CA PHE A 20 -2.83 -25.57 -30.50
C PHE A 20 -3.50 -26.01 -31.80
N SER A 21 -3.79 -25.08 -32.72
CA SER A 21 -4.28 -25.42 -34.05
C SER A 21 -3.29 -26.27 -34.84
N GLU A 22 -1.99 -25.96 -34.77
CA GLU A 22 -0.93 -26.79 -35.39
C GLU A 22 -0.88 -28.20 -34.80
N LEU A 23 -1.30 -28.37 -33.55
CA LEU A 23 -1.41 -29.67 -32.88
C LEU A 23 -2.77 -30.34 -33.08
N GLY A 24 -3.66 -29.75 -33.89
CA GLY A 24 -5.02 -30.27 -34.14
C GLY A 24 -5.98 -30.10 -32.97
N LEU A 25 -5.73 -29.14 -32.07
CA LEU A 25 -6.54 -28.89 -30.89
C LEU A 25 -7.14 -27.48 -30.93
N ASP A 26 -8.36 -27.35 -30.46
CA ASP A 26 -8.89 -26.02 -30.08
C ASP A 26 -8.46 -25.64 -28.64
N LEU A 27 -8.47 -24.34 -28.34
CA LEU A 27 -8.03 -23.80 -27.07
C LEU A 27 -8.78 -24.43 -25.87
N SER A 28 -10.09 -24.64 -26.00
CA SER A 28 -10.91 -25.22 -24.93
C SER A 28 -10.56 -26.68 -24.66
N THR A 29 -10.27 -27.43 -25.71
CA THR A 29 -9.83 -28.82 -25.62
C THR A 29 -8.44 -28.90 -24.99
N ALA A 30 -7.51 -28.02 -25.39
CA ALA A 30 -6.17 -27.96 -24.79
C ALA A 30 -6.23 -27.69 -23.29
N ILE A 31 -7.06 -26.73 -22.86
CA ILE A 31 -7.27 -26.42 -21.44
C ILE A 31 -7.86 -27.63 -20.69
N ARG A 32 -8.86 -28.32 -21.29
CA ARG A 32 -9.44 -29.52 -20.68
C ARG A 32 -8.43 -30.67 -20.53
N LEU A 33 -7.61 -30.89 -21.53
CA LEU A 33 -6.52 -31.88 -21.48
C LEU A 33 -5.51 -31.55 -20.39
N PHE A 34 -5.12 -30.27 -20.29
CA PHE A 34 -4.25 -29.79 -19.23
C PHE A 34 -4.84 -30.07 -17.84
N LEU A 35 -6.08 -29.68 -17.61
CA LEU A 35 -6.75 -29.89 -16.32
C LEU A 35 -6.89 -31.39 -16.01
N LYS A 36 -7.29 -32.22 -16.99
CA LYS A 36 -7.38 -33.67 -16.81
C LYS A 36 -6.05 -34.26 -16.42
N LYS A 37 -5.00 -33.92 -17.16
CA LYS A 37 -3.63 -34.43 -16.89
C LYS A 37 -3.16 -34.02 -15.51
N THR A 38 -3.43 -32.78 -15.09
CA THR A 38 -3.06 -32.28 -13.76
C THR A 38 -3.77 -33.06 -12.64
N VAL A 39 -5.05 -33.37 -12.82
CA VAL A 39 -5.84 -34.15 -11.84
C VAL A 39 -5.38 -35.58 -11.78
N ASP A 40 -5.19 -36.25 -12.94
CA ASP A 40 -4.78 -37.63 -13.04
C ASP A 40 -3.39 -37.86 -12.40
N ASP A 41 -2.44 -36.98 -12.68
CA ASP A 41 -1.09 -37.03 -12.15
C ASP A 41 -0.95 -36.49 -10.71
N LYS A 42 -1.98 -35.80 -10.19
CA LYS A 42 -1.94 -35.07 -8.91
C LYS A 42 -0.75 -34.11 -8.81
N LYS A 43 -0.31 -33.56 -9.93
CA LYS A 43 0.79 -32.59 -10.07
C LYS A 43 0.64 -31.80 -11.36
N MET A 44 1.34 -30.69 -11.46
CA MET A 44 1.41 -29.95 -12.72
C MET A 44 2.09 -30.81 -13.80
N PRO A 45 1.55 -30.88 -15.05
CA PRO A 45 2.09 -31.71 -16.13
C PRO A 45 3.42 -31.21 -16.70
N PHE A 46 3.95 -30.15 -16.16
CA PHE A 46 5.27 -29.58 -16.45
C PHE A 46 5.93 -29.14 -15.13
N LYS A 47 7.24 -29.05 -15.14
CA LYS A 47 7.97 -28.47 -14.01
C LYS A 47 7.71 -26.97 -14.01
N LEU A 48 7.01 -26.47 -12.97
CA LEU A 48 7.04 -25.05 -12.69
C LEU A 48 8.50 -24.71 -12.41
N LYS A 49 9.12 -23.93 -13.29
CA LYS A 49 10.39 -23.27 -12.98
C LYS A 49 10.05 -22.19 -11.96
N GLY A 50 10.00 -22.56 -10.71
CA GLY A 50 9.62 -21.69 -9.62
C GLY A 50 9.36 -22.48 -8.36
N LYS A 51 10.35 -22.50 -7.47
CA LYS A 51 10.24 -22.78 -6.03
C LYS A 51 9.79 -24.16 -5.63
N GLY A 52 10.65 -25.16 -5.88
CA GLY A 52 10.65 -26.37 -5.07
C GLY A 52 10.97 -26.04 -3.62
N ARG A 53 10.06 -26.33 -2.69
CA ARG A 53 10.43 -26.58 -1.30
C ARG A 53 11.22 -27.90 -1.30
N GLY A 54 12.47 -27.84 -0.94
CA GLY A 54 13.28 -29.02 -0.63
C GLY A 54 14.37 -29.32 -1.68
N ASP A 55 15.59 -29.36 -1.22
CA ASP A 55 16.81 -29.94 -1.83
C ASP A 55 17.53 -29.10 -2.91
N SER A 56 17.28 -27.85 -3.11
CA SER A 56 18.21 -27.03 -3.85
C SER A 56 19.26 -26.42 -2.90
N LYS A 57 20.52 -26.46 -3.32
CA LYS A 57 21.64 -25.74 -2.69
C LYS A 57 21.52 -24.23 -2.91
N ASP A 58 20.32 -23.72 -3.08
CA ASP A 58 20.07 -22.33 -3.33
C ASP A 58 20.37 -21.52 -2.09
N VAL A 59 21.26 -20.59 -2.20
CA VAL A 59 21.62 -19.68 -1.12
C VAL A 59 20.66 -18.50 -1.14
N LYS A 60 19.97 -18.28 -0.03
CA LYS A 60 19.07 -17.12 0.14
C LYS A 60 19.87 -15.88 0.46
N TYR A 61 19.86 -14.92 -0.42
CA TYR A 61 20.37 -13.58 -0.16
C TYR A 61 19.21 -12.62 0.14
N ARG A 62 19.42 -11.71 1.09
CA ARG A 62 18.55 -10.56 1.31
C ARG A 62 19.25 -9.33 0.78
N LEU A 63 18.74 -8.76 -0.30
CA LEU A 63 19.22 -7.50 -0.85
C LEU A 63 18.40 -6.35 -0.26
N ARG A 64 19.10 -5.30 0.17
CA ARG A 64 18.52 -3.98 0.46
C ARG A 64 19.28 -2.97 -0.37
N ALA A 65 18.57 -2.13 -1.11
CA ALA A 65 19.17 -1.08 -1.92
C ALA A 65 18.31 0.17 -1.80
N ASP A 66 18.99 1.31 -1.64
CA ASP A 66 18.35 2.62 -1.79
C ASP A 66 18.44 3.01 -3.26
N VAL A 67 17.29 3.28 -3.86
CA VAL A 67 17.19 3.65 -5.27
C VAL A 67 16.76 5.10 -5.37
N LEU A 68 17.61 5.94 -5.97
CA LEU A 68 17.27 7.31 -6.28
C LEU A 68 16.48 7.33 -7.59
N VAL A 69 15.26 7.81 -7.52
CA VAL A 69 14.35 7.94 -8.67
C VAL A 69 13.89 9.38 -8.83
N ALA A 70 13.40 9.71 -10.02
CA ALA A 70 12.84 11.03 -10.26
C ALA A 70 11.63 11.30 -9.34
N PRO A 71 11.37 12.55 -8.95
CA PRO A 71 10.16 12.93 -8.24
C PRO A 71 8.93 12.42 -9.00
N ASN A 72 7.96 11.86 -8.28
CA ASN A 72 6.74 11.28 -8.82
C ASN A 72 6.90 9.93 -9.58
N THR A 73 8.03 9.26 -9.51
CA THR A 73 8.16 7.88 -10.02
C THR A 73 7.19 6.97 -9.26
N ASN A 74 6.41 6.20 -10.00
CA ASN A 74 5.50 5.22 -9.41
C ASN A 74 6.33 4.08 -8.77
N PRO A 75 6.11 3.75 -7.48
CA PRO A 75 6.82 2.66 -6.80
C PRO A 75 6.71 1.31 -7.49
N PHE A 76 5.60 1.05 -8.15
CA PHE A 76 5.41 -0.18 -8.93
C PHE A 76 6.36 -0.27 -10.12
N GLU A 77 6.69 0.86 -10.77
CA GLU A 77 7.69 0.88 -11.85
C GLU A 77 9.09 0.49 -11.35
N VAL A 78 9.45 0.91 -10.14
CA VAL A 78 10.72 0.50 -9.50
C VAL A 78 10.72 -0.98 -9.20
N MET A 79 9.59 -1.52 -8.70
CA MET A 79 9.43 -2.94 -8.42
C MET A 79 9.46 -3.77 -9.70
N ASP A 80 8.78 -3.34 -10.75
CA ASP A 80 8.77 -4.02 -12.06
C ASP A 80 10.17 -4.03 -12.70
N ALA A 81 10.92 -2.93 -12.56
CA ALA A 81 12.31 -2.89 -13.01
C ALA A 81 13.19 -3.89 -12.23
N PHE A 82 12.99 -4.01 -10.92
CA PHE A 82 13.72 -4.99 -10.11
C PHE A 82 13.33 -6.43 -10.47
N ILE A 83 12.04 -6.70 -10.70
CA ILE A 83 11.56 -8.01 -11.14
C ILE A 83 12.22 -8.39 -12.46
N ARG A 84 12.28 -7.48 -13.44
CA ARG A 84 12.96 -7.71 -14.72
C ARG A 84 14.43 -8.07 -14.54
N VAL A 85 15.16 -7.35 -13.69
CA VAL A 85 16.56 -7.70 -13.37
C VAL A 85 16.67 -9.11 -12.77
N CYS A 86 15.74 -9.52 -11.93
CA CYS A 86 15.72 -10.87 -11.39
C CYS A 86 15.47 -11.91 -12.49
N GLU A 87 14.53 -11.65 -13.38
CA GLU A 87 14.18 -12.54 -14.49
C GLU A 87 15.35 -12.69 -15.49
N GLU A 88 15.98 -11.58 -15.87
CA GLU A 88 17.15 -11.56 -16.78
C GLU A 88 18.35 -12.35 -16.22
N ASN A 89 18.48 -12.45 -14.89
CA ASN A 89 19.56 -13.18 -14.23
C ASN A 89 19.13 -14.57 -13.71
N GLU A 90 17.94 -15.02 -14.06
CA GLU A 90 17.36 -16.29 -13.58
C GLU A 90 17.28 -16.39 -12.04
N TRP A 91 17.17 -15.25 -11.36
CA TRP A 91 17.03 -15.20 -9.90
C TRP A 91 15.56 -15.36 -9.50
N HIS A 92 15.32 -16.10 -8.44
CA HIS A 92 13.98 -16.27 -7.90
C HIS A 92 13.69 -15.25 -6.82
N CYS A 93 12.87 -14.25 -7.14
CA CYS A 93 12.37 -13.29 -6.16
C CYS A 93 11.32 -13.96 -5.26
N MET A 94 11.61 -14.11 -3.96
CA MET A 94 10.67 -14.70 -2.99
C MET A 94 9.62 -13.72 -2.46
N GLY A 95 9.58 -12.53 -2.98
CA GLY A 95 8.75 -11.40 -2.60
C GLY A 95 9.61 -10.17 -2.39
N GLY A 96 9.02 -9.03 -2.59
CA GLY A 96 9.65 -7.74 -2.40
C GLY A 96 8.59 -6.70 -2.09
N GLY A 97 9.02 -5.56 -1.59
CA GLY A 97 8.21 -4.38 -1.39
C GLY A 97 9.09 -3.16 -1.54
N VAL A 98 8.54 -2.11 -2.12
CA VAL A 98 9.17 -0.81 -2.07
C VAL A 98 8.84 -0.23 -0.71
N GLN A 99 9.86 0.05 0.07
CA GLN A 99 9.73 0.76 1.32
C GLN A 99 10.22 2.18 1.09
N TYR A 100 9.34 3.14 1.22
CA TYR A 100 9.74 4.53 1.21
C TYR A 100 10.61 4.83 2.45
N PRO A 101 11.57 5.79 2.33
CA PRO A 101 12.30 6.22 3.50
C PRO A 101 11.30 6.74 4.54
N ASN A 102 11.40 6.21 5.75
CA ASN A 102 10.56 6.69 6.84
C ASN A 102 10.95 8.12 7.18
N LYS A 103 9.98 9.02 7.08
CA LYS A 103 10.10 10.37 7.64
C LYS A 103 9.88 10.26 9.15
N VAL A 104 10.74 10.89 9.92
CA VAL A 104 10.67 10.89 11.39
C VAL A 104 10.47 12.31 11.86
N LEU A 105 9.36 12.55 12.55
CA LEU A 105 9.01 13.83 13.14
C LEU A 105 8.96 13.69 14.65
N THR A 106 9.54 14.64 15.39
CA THR A 106 9.44 14.66 16.86
C THR A 106 8.11 15.32 17.22
N LEU A 107 7.28 14.63 18.02
CA LEU A 107 6.03 15.19 18.50
C LEU A 107 6.32 16.41 19.38
N SER A 108 5.67 17.53 19.07
CA SER A 108 5.69 18.72 19.91
C SER A 108 4.91 18.48 21.19
N LYS A 109 5.12 19.35 22.16
CA LYS A 109 4.29 19.37 23.36
C LYS A 109 2.86 19.73 22.96
N GLN A 110 1.90 18.97 23.45
CA GLN A 110 0.49 19.24 23.24
C GLN A 110 0.09 20.59 23.89
N ASP A 111 -0.55 21.46 23.13
CA ASP A 111 -1.20 22.65 23.65
C ASP A 111 -2.64 22.32 24.02
N GLU A 112 -3.05 22.69 25.21
CA GLU A 112 -4.38 22.36 25.72
C GLU A 112 -5.48 23.01 24.86
N GLY A 113 -6.43 22.18 24.42
CA GLY A 113 -7.57 22.63 23.60
C GLY A 113 -7.26 22.88 22.12
N ILE A 114 -6.03 22.66 21.68
CA ILE A 114 -5.65 22.83 20.26
C ILE A 114 -5.57 21.46 19.58
N TYR A 115 -6.23 21.35 18.42
CA TYR A 115 -6.30 20.12 17.65
C TYR A 115 -6.05 20.37 16.17
N TYR A 116 -5.51 19.37 15.49
CA TYR A 116 -5.04 19.46 14.10
C TYR A 116 -5.60 18.36 13.23
N HIS A 117 -5.79 18.70 11.96
CA HIS A 117 -6.11 17.75 10.90
C HIS A 117 -5.22 17.98 9.70
N GLY A 118 -4.66 16.91 9.15
CA GLY A 118 -3.88 16.94 7.90
C GLY A 118 -4.65 16.31 6.75
N SER A 119 -4.65 16.97 5.60
CA SER A 119 -5.34 16.50 4.41
C SER A 119 -4.46 16.63 3.15
N PRO A 120 -4.49 15.66 2.22
CA PRO A 120 -3.85 15.82 0.91
C PRO A 120 -4.67 16.70 -0.04
N TYR A 121 -5.83 17.16 0.40
CA TYR A 121 -6.73 18.01 -0.36
C TYR A 121 -7.13 19.23 0.45
N LYS A 122 -7.40 20.34 -0.26
CA LYS A 122 -7.94 21.53 0.37
C LYS A 122 -9.39 21.28 0.77
N ILE A 123 -9.71 21.54 2.04
CA ILE A 123 -11.04 21.37 2.62
C ILE A 123 -11.41 22.58 3.46
N ASP A 124 -12.69 22.87 3.60
CA ASP A 124 -13.18 24.01 4.39
C ASP A 124 -13.78 23.57 5.74
N THR A 125 -14.15 22.31 5.85
CA THR A 125 -14.83 21.76 7.02
C THR A 125 -14.36 20.33 7.24
N LEU A 126 -14.07 19.95 8.48
CA LEU A 126 -13.86 18.56 8.87
C LEU A 126 -15.22 17.92 9.11
N LYS A 127 -15.59 16.96 8.28
CA LYS A 127 -16.88 16.29 8.33
C LYS A 127 -17.01 15.34 9.51
N GLU A 128 -18.24 15.10 9.94
CA GLU A 128 -18.55 14.06 10.93
C GLU A 128 -17.93 12.72 10.56
N GLY A 129 -17.38 12.02 11.55
CA GLY A 129 -16.73 10.73 11.38
C GLY A 129 -15.28 10.78 10.93
N PHE A 130 -14.73 11.97 10.67
CA PHE A 130 -13.31 12.14 10.35
C PHE A 130 -12.45 12.28 11.60
N ASP A 131 -11.16 11.97 11.41
CA ASP A 131 -10.22 11.89 12.52
C ASP A 131 -9.34 13.14 12.60
N PHE A 132 -8.88 13.46 13.80
CA PHE A 132 -7.99 14.56 14.10
C PHE A 132 -7.14 14.25 15.35
N THR A 133 -6.13 15.04 15.63
CA THR A 133 -5.13 14.76 16.66
C THR A 133 -4.71 16.06 17.38
N PRO A 134 -4.25 15.99 18.63
CA PRO A 134 -3.65 17.13 19.30
C PRO A 134 -2.20 17.41 18.90
N PHE A 135 -1.62 16.58 18.03
CA PHE A 135 -0.22 16.69 17.60
C PHE A 135 -0.13 17.13 16.15
N LYS A 136 0.49 18.29 15.93
CA LYS A 136 0.70 18.86 14.59
C LYS A 136 1.43 17.90 13.66
N GLU A 137 2.49 17.28 14.14
CA GLU A 137 3.33 16.34 13.38
C GLU A 137 2.57 15.07 12.99
N LEU A 138 1.71 14.58 13.87
CA LEU A 138 0.87 13.43 13.58
C LEU A 138 -0.20 13.75 12.51
N ALA A 139 -0.79 14.96 12.59
CA ALA A 139 -1.70 15.44 11.55
C ALA A 139 -1.00 15.56 10.18
N MET A 140 0.24 16.08 10.16
CA MET A 140 1.04 16.15 8.94
C MET A 140 1.30 14.74 8.35
N ALA A 141 1.68 13.78 9.21
CA ALA A 141 1.88 12.41 8.81
C ALA A 141 0.61 11.80 8.19
N PHE A 142 -0.55 11.94 8.81
CA PHE A 142 -1.83 11.46 8.26
C PHE A 142 -2.17 12.11 6.91
N GLY A 143 -1.91 13.42 6.78
CA GLY A 143 -2.17 14.16 5.55
C GLY A 143 -1.36 13.66 4.37
N SER A 144 -0.16 13.11 4.59
CA SER A 144 0.70 12.55 3.54
C SER A 144 0.28 11.14 3.07
N LYS A 145 -0.83 10.60 3.59
CA LYS A 145 -1.39 9.28 3.23
C LYS A 145 -0.38 8.14 3.38
N PRO A 146 0.14 7.91 4.58
CA PRO A 146 1.09 6.84 4.80
C PRO A 146 0.41 5.47 4.70
N SER A 147 1.15 4.47 4.21
CA SER A 147 0.77 3.06 4.32
C SER A 147 1.19 2.46 5.67
N HIS A 148 2.22 3.06 6.26
CA HIS A 148 2.67 2.72 7.60
C HIS A 148 2.94 3.98 8.42
N ILE A 149 2.47 3.97 9.67
CA ILE A 149 2.72 5.01 10.66
C ILE A 149 2.90 4.38 12.03
N SER A 150 3.88 4.84 12.78
CA SER A 150 4.15 4.38 14.14
C SER A 150 4.62 5.52 15.02
N ILE A 151 4.36 5.39 16.32
CA ILE A 151 4.83 6.34 17.33
C ILE A 151 5.68 5.57 18.33
N ASN A 152 6.88 6.08 18.57
CA ASN A 152 7.80 5.52 19.54
C ASN A 152 8.63 6.64 20.18
N GLU A 153 8.75 6.64 21.51
CA GLU A 153 9.56 7.61 22.25
C GLU A 153 9.31 9.07 21.87
N GLY A 154 8.04 9.46 21.67
CA GLY A 154 7.66 10.82 21.29
C GLY A 154 8.03 11.22 19.86
N LYS A 155 8.30 10.24 18.99
CA LYS A 155 8.55 10.46 17.56
C LYS A 155 7.53 9.71 16.73
N VAL A 156 6.99 10.37 15.72
CA VAL A 156 6.16 9.73 14.70
C VAL A 156 7.03 9.39 13.50
N SER A 157 6.97 8.14 13.05
CA SER A 157 7.64 7.64 11.86
C SER A 157 6.60 7.21 10.85
N HIS A 158 6.70 7.69 9.59
CA HIS A 158 5.76 7.39 8.55
C HIS A 158 6.42 7.32 7.17
N ASP A 159 5.80 6.61 6.24
CA ASP A 159 6.21 6.44 4.84
C ASP A 159 5.35 7.26 3.85
N GLY A 160 4.61 8.24 4.34
CA GLY A 160 3.71 9.06 3.52
C GLY A 160 4.44 9.90 2.48
N ILE A 161 3.91 9.93 1.27
CA ILE A 161 4.50 10.57 0.09
C ILE A 161 3.55 11.52 -0.63
N LYS A 162 2.31 11.62 -0.18
CA LYS A 162 1.32 12.50 -0.81
C LYS A 162 1.53 13.95 -0.38
N TYR A 163 1.82 14.80 -1.33
CA TYR A 163 2.01 16.24 -1.15
C TYR A 163 1.23 17.02 -2.21
N PRO A 164 0.86 18.29 -1.95
CA PRO A 164 1.02 18.97 -0.66
C PRO A 164 0.14 18.39 0.44
N VAL A 165 0.55 18.58 1.70
CA VAL A 165 -0.29 18.35 2.87
C VAL A 165 -0.82 19.69 3.35
N TYR A 166 -2.13 19.86 3.37
CA TYR A 166 -2.81 20.99 3.97
C TYR A 166 -3.03 20.70 5.45
N LEU A 167 -2.40 21.51 6.30
CA LEU A 167 -2.50 21.39 7.74
C LEU A 167 -3.52 22.37 8.28
N TYR A 168 -4.49 21.87 8.99
CA TYR A 168 -5.58 22.63 9.57
C TYR A 168 -5.53 22.55 11.09
N GLN A 169 -5.99 23.64 11.72
CA GLN A 169 -6.36 23.68 13.13
C GLN A 169 -7.89 23.70 13.23
N ILE A 170 -8.45 23.05 14.25
CA ILE A 170 -9.86 23.17 14.58
C ILE A 170 -10.10 24.60 15.09
N ASP A 171 -11.02 25.33 14.44
CA ASP A 171 -11.27 26.77 14.66
C ASP A 171 -12.56 27.01 15.45
N GLU A 172 -12.78 26.21 16.49
CA GLU A 172 -13.89 26.36 17.41
C GLU A 172 -13.65 25.57 18.71
N ASP A 173 -14.32 25.96 19.78
CA ASP A 173 -14.28 25.25 21.03
C ASP A 173 -15.03 23.92 20.92
N ILE A 174 -14.34 22.82 21.20
CA ILE A 174 -14.92 21.48 21.15
C ILE A 174 -14.76 20.75 22.49
N LYS A 175 -15.70 19.87 22.79
CA LYS A 175 -15.73 19.11 24.05
C LYS A 175 -15.75 17.62 23.80
N LEU A 176 -14.88 16.90 24.53
CA LEU A 176 -14.87 15.44 24.55
C LEU A 176 -16.26 14.91 24.93
N GLU A 177 -16.63 13.78 24.35
CA GLU A 177 -17.91 13.08 24.47
C GLU A 177 -19.11 13.82 23.85
N LYS A 178 -19.09 15.14 23.77
CA LYS A 178 -20.12 15.95 23.10
C LYS A 178 -19.86 16.05 21.61
N ASP A 179 -18.72 16.62 21.23
CA ASP A 179 -18.37 16.99 19.86
C ASP A 179 -17.44 15.98 19.20
N PHE A 180 -16.71 15.20 20.00
CA PHE A 180 -15.77 14.17 19.56
C PHE A 180 -15.56 13.09 20.61
N ILE A 181 -14.98 11.96 20.18
CA ILE A 181 -14.59 10.83 21.05
C ILE A 181 -13.15 10.43 20.73
N ASN A 182 -12.52 9.69 21.66
CA ASN A 182 -11.31 8.97 21.30
C ASN A 182 -11.60 8.02 20.13
N HIS A 183 -10.69 7.93 19.16
CA HIS A 183 -10.89 7.06 18.01
C HIS A 183 -11.07 5.62 18.48
N PRO A 184 -12.20 4.95 18.16
CA PRO A 184 -12.57 3.65 18.76
C PRO A 184 -11.62 2.52 18.37
N ASN A 185 -10.97 2.62 17.22
CA ASN A 185 -10.06 1.61 16.66
C ASN A 185 -8.67 2.19 16.37
N SER A 186 -8.24 3.19 17.13
CA SER A 186 -6.89 3.75 16.99
C SER A 186 -5.84 2.70 17.32
N ALA A 187 -4.77 2.69 16.52
CA ALA A 187 -3.57 1.92 16.81
C ALA A 187 -2.63 2.62 17.83
N PHE A 188 -2.98 3.85 18.22
CA PHE A 188 -2.21 4.69 19.13
C PHE A 188 -2.82 4.74 20.52
N ASP A 189 -2.04 5.24 21.46
CA ASP A 189 -2.50 5.45 22.83
C ASP A 189 -3.71 6.38 22.90
N LYS A 190 -4.54 6.18 23.91
CA LYS A 190 -5.72 7.02 24.16
C LYS A 190 -5.31 8.48 24.29
N GLY A 191 -6.03 9.35 23.59
CA GLY A 191 -5.75 10.80 23.58
C GLY A 191 -4.86 11.26 22.43
N MET A 192 -4.35 10.36 21.59
CA MET A 192 -3.54 10.73 20.44
C MET A 192 -4.36 10.94 19.16
N GLU A 193 -5.50 10.29 19.05
CA GLU A 193 -6.37 10.36 17.90
C GLU A 193 -7.84 10.41 18.34
N PHE A 194 -8.59 11.30 17.74
CA PHE A 194 -9.99 11.55 18.02
C PHE A 194 -10.82 11.47 16.75
N ARG A 195 -12.11 11.16 16.92
CA ARG A 195 -13.10 11.14 15.84
C ARG A 195 -14.21 12.14 16.11
N THR A 196 -14.54 12.94 15.09
CA THR A 196 -15.62 13.93 15.20
C THR A 196 -17.00 13.26 15.27
N LYS A 197 -17.91 13.89 16.02
CA LYS A 197 -19.34 13.52 16.12
C LYS A 197 -20.24 14.51 15.39
N ARG A 198 -19.67 15.54 14.79
CA ARG A 198 -20.31 16.54 13.96
C ARG A 198 -19.30 17.22 13.05
N ASP A 199 -19.76 18.00 12.12
CA ASP A 199 -18.92 18.87 11.30
C ASP A 199 -18.22 19.92 12.18
N LEU A 200 -16.91 20.13 11.93
CA LEU A 200 -16.09 21.10 12.65
C LEU A 200 -15.49 22.15 11.69
N LYS A 201 -15.41 23.38 12.16
CA LYS A 201 -14.75 24.46 11.42
C LYS A 201 -13.24 24.29 11.43
N LEU A 202 -12.63 24.59 10.30
CA LEU A 202 -11.20 24.48 10.10
C LEU A 202 -10.59 25.83 9.74
N LYS A 203 -9.38 26.04 10.24
CA LYS A 203 -8.50 27.12 9.81
C LYS A 203 -7.23 26.52 9.22
N LEU A 204 -6.95 26.82 7.96
CA LEU A 204 -5.70 26.42 7.33
C LEU A 204 -4.55 27.17 8.00
N ILE A 205 -3.56 26.45 8.52
CA ILE A 205 -2.40 27.03 9.22
C ILE A 205 -1.09 26.83 8.47
N ASP A 206 -1.02 25.83 7.61
CA ASP A 206 0.20 25.55 6.84
C ASP A 206 -0.09 24.73 5.58
N VAL A 207 0.82 24.79 4.61
CA VAL A 207 0.83 23.95 3.41
C VAL A 207 2.24 23.39 3.23
N ILE A 208 2.40 22.13 3.54
CA ILE A 208 3.68 21.42 3.50
C ILE A 208 3.83 20.83 2.10
N ASN A 209 4.86 21.24 1.37
CA ASN A 209 5.12 20.79 0.00
C ASN A 209 6.11 19.62 -0.07
N GLU A 210 6.87 19.39 0.99
CA GLU A 210 7.76 18.22 1.18
C GLU A 210 8.33 18.15 2.59
#